data_14b185c71ef3aee592837e00a74bfce4
#
_entry.id   14b185c71ef3aee592837e00a74bfce4
#
_cell.length_a   1.000
_cell.length_b   1.000
_cell.length_c   1.000
_cell.angle_alpha   90.00
_cell.angle_beta   90.00
_cell.angle_gamma   90.00
#
_symmetry.space_group_name_H-M   'P 1'
#
loop_
_entity.id
_entity.type
_entity.pdbx_description
1 polymer ?
#
loop_
_entity_poly.entity_id
_entity_poly.type
_entity_poly.pdbx_seq_one_letter_code
_entity_poly.pdbx_strand_id
1 'polypeptide(L)'
;MGWSRQFIEKVRDATDLTTVAGDFGDTKNAGPGKIKLNCPLPNHSEKTPSCYVQKEFFKCFGCGEGGDIFKFIELVQNCDFNEAVKRLADRAGIVPETNDWVGGSGGEDKRRDLFQAVTIASEIFQDRLLDMSNQPAQKARNLLRERGVTGQMCRKYGIGYSFPKQKGLSDNLIKVLAPQMEEELKRANIKNEDIAQKVEDALKRSGLSSEYQGQATDFFFSERIMFTIYDSSDRPIAFSGRQLPGGPEPKYRNSPATEIYKKDQTLYGLNWAKRNFAKEDRIIICEGQLDVIAFHESKLPIAVAPCGTAITENHIKTLANYSKNIIICFDSDSAGQNATKKFVQWEQKHNLQIKVATLPKAKDPGDFLTNKKLPELEEAIDSSIPFLRWQINNAISNEDPQTIEERVLVASQCLQIVKNHHEEMFHDDYIKYIANEFDLPYTGLREKFDKLNKSQKPISSTWQQAMTEDQARVGRTATTRLETKGESKEIPSVIAMSVLSLLLHNRQTLEAGKVIPDRLEPFIFPAGPLRDCLLYTSDAADE
;
A
#
# COMPACT_ATOMS: atom_id res chain seq x y z
N MET A 1 -23.22 -3.30 -2.17
CA MET A 1 -23.16 -3.98 -3.49
C MET A 1 -22.96 -5.44 -3.19
N GLY A 2 -23.80 -6.31 -3.69
CA GLY A 2 -23.73 -7.74 -3.39
C GLY A 2 -24.64 -8.57 -4.27
N TRP A 3 -24.64 -9.85 -4.05
CA TRP A 3 -25.50 -10.81 -4.73
C TRP A 3 -26.97 -10.58 -4.39
N SER A 4 -27.87 -10.88 -5.33
CA SER A 4 -29.33 -10.82 -5.07
C SER A 4 -29.69 -11.77 -3.95
N ARG A 5 -30.71 -11.43 -3.17
CA ARG A 5 -31.21 -12.29 -2.10
C ARG A 5 -31.60 -13.67 -2.65
N GLN A 6 -32.18 -13.68 -3.84
CA GLN A 6 -32.58 -14.93 -4.52
C GLN A 6 -31.36 -15.79 -4.88
N PHE A 7 -30.28 -15.17 -5.39
CA PHE A 7 -29.05 -15.88 -5.69
C PHE A 7 -28.36 -16.41 -4.44
N ILE A 8 -28.27 -15.61 -3.38
CA ILE A 8 -27.71 -16.04 -2.09
C ILE A 8 -28.48 -17.24 -1.54
N GLU A 9 -29.82 -17.20 -1.59
CA GLU A 9 -30.68 -18.32 -1.14
C GLU A 9 -30.46 -19.56 -2.04
N LYS A 10 -30.42 -19.40 -3.37
CA LYS A 10 -30.15 -20.47 -4.32
C LYS A 10 -28.80 -21.17 -4.04
N VAL A 11 -27.75 -20.38 -3.75
CA VAL A 11 -26.43 -20.92 -3.40
C VAL A 11 -26.46 -21.61 -2.03
N ARG A 12 -27.15 -21.04 -1.05
CA ARG A 12 -27.33 -21.62 0.29
C ARG A 12 -28.02 -22.98 0.22
N ASP A 13 -29.10 -23.08 -0.54
CA ASP A 13 -29.90 -24.31 -0.65
C ASP A 13 -29.16 -25.43 -1.39
N ALA A 14 -28.28 -25.05 -2.34
CA ALA A 14 -27.49 -25.99 -3.13
C ALA A 14 -26.20 -26.46 -2.42
N THR A 15 -25.86 -25.87 -1.26
CA THR A 15 -24.63 -26.19 -0.54
C THR A 15 -24.94 -26.71 0.86
N ASP A 16 -24.20 -27.72 1.30
CA ASP A 16 -24.30 -28.31 2.64
C ASP A 16 -23.02 -28.01 3.41
N LEU A 17 -23.16 -27.28 4.52
CA LEU A 17 -22.01 -26.85 5.33
C LEU A 17 -21.23 -28.05 5.90
N THR A 18 -21.87 -29.19 6.19
CA THR A 18 -21.16 -30.36 6.69
C THR A 18 -20.25 -30.98 5.61
N THR A 19 -20.70 -30.95 4.36
CA THR A 19 -19.89 -31.38 3.21
C THR A 19 -18.74 -30.41 2.94
N VAL A 20 -19.04 -29.11 2.99
CA VAL A 20 -18.03 -28.07 2.79
C VAL A 20 -16.95 -28.10 3.89
N ALA A 21 -17.35 -28.27 5.14
CA ALA A 21 -16.42 -28.35 6.27
C ALA A 21 -15.49 -29.57 6.19
N GLY A 22 -15.94 -30.64 5.57
CA GLY A 22 -15.13 -31.85 5.35
C GLY A 22 -13.90 -31.63 4.46
N ASP A 23 -13.88 -30.58 3.62
CA ASP A 23 -12.72 -30.27 2.79
C ASP A 23 -11.58 -29.60 3.60
N PHE A 24 -11.88 -29.14 4.81
CA PHE A 24 -10.94 -28.37 5.63
C PHE A 24 -10.39 -29.15 6.84
N GLY A 25 -10.76 -30.42 6.99
CA GLY A 25 -10.21 -31.26 8.04
C GLY A 25 -10.96 -32.56 8.26
N ASP A 26 -10.36 -33.48 9.02
CA ASP A 26 -10.94 -34.74 9.38
C ASP A 26 -12.20 -34.57 10.24
N THR A 27 -13.32 -35.08 9.77
CA THR A 27 -14.61 -34.98 10.44
C THR A 27 -14.94 -36.23 11.28
N LYS A 28 -15.54 -36.03 12.44
CA LYS A 28 -16.08 -37.08 13.30
C LYS A 28 -17.60 -36.87 13.46
N ASN A 29 -18.33 -37.99 13.45
CA ASN A 29 -19.77 -37.93 13.72
C ASN A 29 -20.04 -37.40 15.12
N ALA A 30 -20.95 -36.42 15.23
CA ALA A 30 -21.37 -35.79 16.50
C ALA A 30 -22.86 -35.94 16.77
N GLY A 31 -23.56 -36.81 16.02
CA GLY A 31 -25.00 -37.05 16.10
C GLY A 31 -25.70 -36.93 14.75
N PRO A 32 -27.00 -37.21 14.65
CA PRO A 32 -27.74 -37.11 13.40
C PRO A 32 -27.61 -35.74 12.75
N GLY A 33 -27.05 -35.68 11.51
CA GLY A 33 -26.84 -34.44 10.76
C GLY A 33 -25.82 -33.48 11.36
N LYS A 34 -24.96 -33.95 12.28
CA LYS A 34 -23.93 -33.13 12.95
C LYS A 34 -22.56 -33.80 12.83
N ILE A 35 -21.57 -32.99 12.51
CA ILE A 35 -20.17 -33.42 12.53
C ILE A 35 -19.38 -32.51 13.47
N LYS A 36 -18.22 -32.96 13.91
CA LYS A 36 -17.22 -32.16 14.59
C LYS A 36 -15.87 -32.38 13.95
N LEU A 37 -15.07 -31.31 13.91
CA LEU A 37 -13.70 -31.33 13.40
C LEU A 37 -12.81 -30.42 14.24
N ASN A 38 -11.49 -30.56 14.08
CA ASN A 38 -10.57 -29.55 14.59
C ASN A 38 -10.87 -28.23 13.87
N CYS A 39 -10.86 -27.13 14.61
CA CYS A 39 -11.24 -25.83 14.07
C CYS A 39 -10.32 -25.45 12.88
N PRO A 40 -10.87 -25.25 11.67
CA PRO A 40 -10.07 -24.89 10.50
C PRO A 40 -9.77 -23.39 10.40
N LEU A 41 -10.17 -22.60 11.40
CA LEU A 41 -9.99 -21.14 11.38
C LEU A 41 -8.53 -20.77 11.62
N PRO A 42 -7.97 -19.79 10.89
CA PRO A 42 -6.54 -19.47 10.91
C PRO A 42 -5.99 -19.12 12.31
N ASN A 43 -6.82 -18.53 13.15
CA ASN A 43 -6.42 -18.03 14.47
C ASN A 43 -6.67 -19.05 15.60
N HIS A 44 -6.94 -20.30 15.28
CA HIS A 44 -7.23 -21.31 16.29
C HIS A 44 -6.59 -22.64 15.92
N SER A 45 -5.68 -23.13 16.78
CA SER A 45 -5.06 -24.45 16.67
C SER A 45 -5.41 -25.28 17.89
N GLU A 46 -5.92 -26.50 17.65
CA GLU A 46 -6.36 -27.39 18.74
C GLU A 46 -6.03 -28.86 18.43
N LYS A 47 -5.85 -29.66 19.49
CA LYS A 47 -5.63 -31.10 19.37
C LYS A 47 -6.92 -31.93 19.47
N THR A 48 -7.97 -31.35 20.04
CA THR A 48 -9.24 -32.01 20.27
C THR A 48 -10.34 -31.27 19.51
N PRO A 49 -11.13 -31.94 18.63
CA PRO A 49 -12.17 -31.29 17.84
C PRO A 49 -13.19 -30.52 18.69
N SER A 50 -13.26 -29.21 18.51
CA SER A 50 -14.21 -28.31 19.19
C SER A 50 -15.13 -27.55 18.24
N CYS A 51 -14.94 -27.67 16.93
CA CYS A 51 -15.81 -27.06 15.94
C CYS A 51 -16.94 -28.02 15.57
N TYR A 52 -18.17 -27.67 15.92
CA TYR A 52 -19.39 -28.42 15.60
C TYR A 52 -20.08 -27.79 14.40
N VAL A 53 -20.45 -28.62 13.45
CA VAL A 53 -21.06 -28.20 12.18
C VAL A 53 -22.34 -28.97 11.93
N GLN A 54 -23.36 -28.25 11.51
CA GLN A 54 -24.66 -28.76 11.04
C GLN A 54 -24.89 -28.21 9.62
N LYS A 55 -25.96 -28.66 8.97
CA LYS A 55 -26.26 -28.24 7.59
C LYS A 55 -26.23 -26.73 7.38
N GLU A 56 -26.78 -25.96 8.31
CA GLU A 56 -26.99 -24.50 8.17
C GLU A 56 -26.08 -23.66 9.06
N PHE A 57 -25.37 -24.29 10.00
CA PHE A 57 -24.70 -23.53 11.07
C PHE A 57 -23.46 -24.26 11.60
N PHE A 58 -22.42 -23.49 11.95
CA PHE A 58 -21.28 -24.01 12.71
C PHE A 58 -21.07 -23.21 14.00
N LYS A 59 -20.44 -23.85 14.99
CA LYS A 59 -19.96 -23.23 16.22
C LYS A 59 -18.68 -23.89 16.68
N CYS A 60 -17.62 -23.12 16.82
CA CYS A 60 -16.40 -23.56 17.51
C CYS A 60 -16.48 -23.14 18.98
N PHE A 61 -16.39 -24.12 19.89
CA PHE A 61 -16.40 -23.85 21.32
C PHE A 61 -15.01 -23.50 21.87
N GLY A 62 -13.95 -23.65 21.06
CA GLY A 62 -12.58 -23.26 21.42
C GLY A 62 -12.35 -21.77 21.21
N CYS A 63 -12.56 -21.26 20.00
CA CYS A 63 -12.37 -19.82 19.70
C CYS A 63 -13.64 -18.97 19.84
N GLY A 64 -14.82 -19.58 20.02
CA GLY A 64 -16.08 -18.86 20.14
C GLY A 64 -16.73 -18.45 18.81
N GLU A 65 -16.06 -18.64 17.66
CA GLU A 65 -16.58 -18.28 16.35
C GLU A 65 -17.74 -19.18 15.93
N GLY A 66 -18.68 -18.63 15.13
CA GLY A 66 -19.82 -19.37 14.59
C GLY A 66 -20.58 -18.55 13.55
N GLY A 67 -21.42 -19.24 12.77
CA GLY A 67 -22.20 -18.60 11.72
C GLY A 67 -22.75 -19.58 10.69
N ASP A 68 -23.25 -19.05 9.59
CA ASP A 68 -23.74 -19.84 8.45
C ASP A 68 -22.59 -20.27 7.51
N ILE A 69 -22.95 -20.90 6.40
CA ILE A 69 -21.99 -21.41 5.41
C ILE A 69 -21.14 -20.29 4.79
N PHE A 70 -21.72 -19.10 4.57
CA PHE A 70 -20.97 -17.97 4.02
C PHE A 70 -19.95 -17.48 5.03
N LYS A 71 -20.36 -17.31 6.28
CA LYS A 71 -19.47 -16.91 7.37
C LYS A 71 -18.34 -17.91 7.60
N PHE A 72 -18.62 -19.20 7.43
CA PHE A 72 -17.60 -20.25 7.51
C PHE A 72 -16.52 -20.06 6.43
N ILE A 73 -16.92 -19.84 5.17
CA ILE A 73 -15.98 -19.61 4.07
C ILE A 73 -15.23 -18.29 4.21
N GLU A 74 -15.92 -17.20 4.64
CA GLU A 74 -15.25 -15.93 4.94
C GLU A 74 -14.08 -16.12 5.92
N LEU A 75 -14.32 -16.84 7.01
CA LEU A 75 -13.33 -17.04 8.07
C LEU A 75 -12.22 -18.03 7.66
N VAL A 76 -12.57 -19.17 7.06
CA VAL A 76 -11.58 -20.20 6.71
C VAL A 76 -10.71 -19.79 5.52
N GLN A 77 -11.28 -19.07 4.55
CA GLN A 77 -10.57 -18.67 3.33
C GLN A 77 -10.16 -17.19 3.33
N ASN A 78 -10.41 -16.50 4.43
CA ASN A 78 -10.11 -15.09 4.61
C ASN A 78 -10.56 -14.23 3.41
N CYS A 79 -11.84 -14.30 3.08
CA CYS A 79 -12.44 -13.58 1.97
C CYS A 79 -13.68 -12.79 2.43
N ASP A 80 -14.15 -11.85 1.61
CA ASP A 80 -15.39 -11.13 1.91
C ASP A 80 -16.64 -11.97 1.57
N PHE A 81 -17.82 -11.50 2.02
CA PHE A 81 -19.08 -12.17 1.81
C PHE A 81 -19.40 -12.44 0.33
N ASN A 82 -19.11 -11.48 -0.56
CA ASN A 82 -19.39 -11.63 -1.98
C ASN A 82 -18.51 -12.69 -2.64
N GLU A 83 -17.26 -12.74 -2.25
CA GLU A 83 -16.31 -13.76 -2.70
C GLU A 83 -16.69 -15.14 -2.13
N ALA A 84 -17.15 -15.22 -0.88
CA ALA A 84 -17.64 -16.46 -0.28
C ALA A 84 -18.87 -17.01 -1.04
N VAL A 85 -19.83 -16.15 -1.38
CA VAL A 85 -20.99 -16.54 -2.20
C VAL A 85 -20.56 -17.06 -3.57
N LYS A 86 -19.63 -16.37 -4.23
CA LYS A 86 -19.11 -16.76 -5.55
C LYS A 86 -18.46 -18.14 -5.50
N ARG A 87 -17.58 -18.39 -4.52
CA ARG A 87 -16.88 -19.68 -4.38
C ARG A 87 -17.82 -20.84 -4.12
N LEU A 88 -18.85 -20.61 -3.31
CA LEU A 88 -19.88 -21.62 -3.07
C LEU A 88 -20.76 -21.85 -4.30
N ALA A 89 -21.07 -20.81 -5.08
CA ALA A 89 -21.77 -20.94 -6.35
C ALA A 89 -20.95 -21.75 -7.36
N ASP A 90 -19.66 -21.44 -7.52
CA ASP A 90 -18.73 -22.18 -8.40
C ASP A 90 -18.63 -23.65 -7.99
N ARG A 91 -18.55 -23.93 -6.67
CA ARG A 91 -18.57 -25.30 -6.12
C ARG A 91 -19.85 -26.04 -6.43
N ALA A 92 -21.00 -25.38 -6.33
CA ALA A 92 -22.32 -25.94 -6.61
C ALA A 92 -22.63 -26.02 -8.12
N GLY A 93 -21.73 -25.55 -9.00
CA GLY A 93 -21.96 -25.48 -10.44
C GLY A 93 -23.05 -24.46 -10.83
N ILE A 94 -23.31 -23.47 -9.98
CA ILE A 94 -24.30 -22.43 -10.23
C ILE A 94 -23.64 -21.27 -10.95
N VAL A 95 -24.01 -21.07 -12.20
CA VAL A 95 -23.57 -19.92 -12.99
C VAL A 95 -24.49 -18.72 -12.65
N PRO A 96 -23.92 -17.58 -12.19
CA PRO A 96 -24.72 -16.39 -11.94
C PRO A 96 -25.36 -15.86 -13.24
N GLU A 97 -26.61 -15.45 -13.16
CA GLU A 97 -27.28 -14.72 -14.23
C GLU A 97 -27.06 -13.21 -14.08
N THR A 98 -27.30 -12.44 -15.15
CA THR A 98 -27.09 -10.99 -15.17
C THR A 98 -27.87 -10.23 -14.08
N ASN A 99 -28.97 -10.79 -13.60
CA ASN A 99 -29.84 -10.19 -12.55
C ASN A 99 -29.48 -10.64 -11.13
N ASP A 100 -28.53 -11.55 -10.97
CA ASP A 100 -28.15 -12.10 -9.65
C ASP A 100 -27.26 -11.18 -8.82
N TRP A 101 -26.78 -10.10 -9.44
CA TRP A 101 -26.00 -9.08 -8.75
C TRP A 101 -26.85 -7.84 -8.46
N VAL A 102 -27.25 -7.64 -7.19
CA VAL A 102 -28.00 -6.48 -6.71
C VAL A 102 -27.05 -5.45 -6.14
N GLY A 103 -26.67 -4.56 -6.96
CA GLY A 103 -25.81 -3.47 -6.55
C GLY A 103 -25.67 -2.50 -7.69
N GLY A 104 -26.69 -1.68 -7.86
CA GLY A 104 -26.68 -0.59 -8.80
C GLY A 104 -26.26 -1.02 -10.20
N SER A 105 -27.18 -1.48 -11.00
CA SER A 105 -27.02 -1.63 -12.44
C SER A 105 -26.41 -0.41 -13.16
N GLY A 106 -26.22 0.69 -12.43
CA GLY A 106 -25.58 1.90 -12.94
C GLY A 106 -24.07 2.04 -12.62
N GLY A 107 -23.51 1.28 -11.64
CA GLY A 107 -22.11 1.46 -11.23
C GLY A 107 -21.15 0.39 -11.77
N GLU A 108 -21.57 -0.87 -11.82
CA GLU A 108 -20.77 -1.94 -12.42
C GLU A 108 -20.86 -1.96 -13.94
N ASP A 109 -22.05 -1.74 -14.52
CA ASP A 109 -22.18 -1.51 -15.95
C ASP A 109 -21.31 -0.34 -16.42
N LYS A 110 -21.26 0.75 -15.66
CA LYS A 110 -20.40 1.90 -15.99
C LYS A 110 -18.90 1.61 -15.91
N ARG A 111 -18.45 0.61 -15.13
CA ARG A 111 -17.04 0.23 -14.97
C ARG A 111 -16.65 -0.99 -15.77
N ARG A 112 -17.61 -1.76 -16.27
CA ARG A 112 -17.37 -2.96 -17.08
C ARG A 112 -16.50 -2.64 -18.29
N ASP A 113 -16.83 -1.55 -18.99
CA ASP A 113 -16.08 -1.09 -20.16
C ASP A 113 -14.63 -0.74 -19.83
N LEU A 114 -14.39 -0.20 -18.60
CA LEU A 114 -13.04 0.13 -18.13
C LEU A 114 -12.21 -1.12 -17.88
N PHE A 115 -12.77 -2.12 -17.18
CA PHE A 115 -12.09 -3.41 -16.97
C PHE A 115 -11.79 -4.09 -18.30
N GLN A 116 -12.72 -4.06 -19.24
CA GLN A 116 -12.57 -4.65 -20.56
C GLN A 116 -11.46 -3.96 -21.35
N ALA A 117 -11.43 -2.62 -21.36
CA ALA A 117 -10.38 -1.85 -22.02
C ALA A 117 -8.99 -2.20 -21.49
N VAL A 118 -8.83 -2.28 -20.15
CA VAL A 118 -7.55 -2.63 -19.52
C VAL A 118 -7.19 -4.09 -19.78
N THR A 119 -8.14 -5.01 -19.82
CA THR A 119 -7.91 -6.42 -20.15
C THR A 119 -7.37 -6.57 -21.57
N ILE A 120 -8.06 -6.00 -22.56
CA ILE A 120 -7.61 -6.03 -23.95
C ILE A 120 -6.24 -5.37 -24.10
N ALA A 121 -5.99 -4.24 -23.43
CA ALA A 121 -4.69 -3.58 -23.46
C ALA A 121 -3.58 -4.47 -22.88
N SER A 122 -3.88 -5.21 -21.80
CA SER A 122 -2.93 -6.16 -21.19
C SER A 122 -2.55 -7.28 -22.15
N GLU A 123 -3.52 -7.85 -22.83
CA GLU A 123 -3.33 -8.89 -23.86
C GLU A 123 -2.48 -8.36 -25.01
N ILE A 124 -2.84 -7.19 -25.56
CA ILE A 124 -2.08 -6.55 -26.65
C ILE A 124 -0.60 -6.32 -26.23
N PHE A 125 -0.36 -5.76 -25.06
CA PHE A 125 1.02 -5.53 -24.59
C PHE A 125 1.78 -6.83 -24.40
N GLN A 126 1.14 -7.87 -23.86
CA GLN A 126 1.75 -9.17 -23.64
C GLN A 126 2.09 -9.87 -24.96
N ASP A 127 1.16 -9.90 -25.92
CA ASP A 127 1.38 -10.47 -27.25
C ASP A 127 2.53 -9.75 -27.95
N ARG A 128 2.59 -8.42 -27.90
CA ARG A 128 3.68 -7.64 -28.48
C ARG A 128 5.05 -7.97 -27.89
N LEU A 129 5.12 -8.27 -26.60
CA LEU A 129 6.38 -8.70 -25.96
C LEU A 129 6.77 -10.10 -26.42
N LEU A 130 5.82 -11.02 -26.47
CA LEU A 130 6.05 -12.45 -26.69
C LEU A 130 6.18 -12.82 -28.17
N ASP A 131 5.69 -11.96 -29.06
CA ASP A 131 5.87 -12.13 -30.51
C ASP A 131 7.35 -11.93 -30.89
N MET A 132 8.00 -13.03 -31.23
CA MET A 132 9.42 -13.04 -31.61
C MET A 132 9.68 -12.28 -32.92
N SER A 133 8.68 -12.08 -33.77
CA SER A 133 8.78 -11.30 -35.01
C SER A 133 8.79 -9.79 -34.75
N ASN A 134 8.29 -9.34 -33.59
CA ASN A 134 8.28 -7.94 -33.18
C ASN A 134 9.71 -7.46 -32.83
N GLN A 135 10.42 -6.94 -33.82
CA GLN A 135 11.81 -6.46 -33.64
C GLN A 135 11.95 -5.32 -32.62
N PRO A 136 11.06 -4.32 -32.55
CA PRO A 136 11.11 -3.29 -31.51
C PRO A 136 11.11 -3.84 -30.08
N ALA A 137 10.41 -4.93 -29.82
CA ALA A 137 10.36 -5.56 -28.47
C ALA A 137 11.65 -6.33 -28.10
N GLN A 138 12.59 -6.51 -29.02
CA GLN A 138 13.82 -7.28 -28.77
C GLN A 138 14.66 -6.72 -27.63
N LYS A 139 14.76 -5.39 -27.52
CA LYS A 139 15.49 -4.73 -26.41
C LYS A 139 14.82 -5.01 -25.05
N ALA A 140 13.48 -4.98 -25.01
CA ALA A 140 12.72 -5.30 -23.81
C ALA A 140 12.91 -6.76 -23.40
N ARG A 141 12.86 -7.70 -24.36
CA ARG A 141 13.10 -9.13 -24.11
C ARG A 141 14.53 -9.39 -23.59
N ASN A 142 15.53 -8.71 -24.14
CA ASN A 142 16.92 -8.83 -23.69
C ASN A 142 17.07 -8.33 -22.26
N LEU A 143 16.54 -7.12 -21.95
CA LEU A 143 16.60 -6.57 -20.60
C LEU A 143 15.90 -7.46 -19.57
N LEU A 144 14.73 -8.02 -19.91
CA LEU A 144 14.02 -8.95 -19.03
C LEU A 144 14.84 -10.23 -18.80
N ARG A 145 15.47 -10.78 -19.84
CA ARG A 145 16.34 -11.96 -19.74
C ARG A 145 17.57 -11.67 -18.87
N GLU A 146 18.20 -10.51 -19.04
CA GLU A 146 19.30 -10.04 -18.20
C GLU A 146 18.88 -9.93 -16.73
N ARG A 147 17.61 -9.61 -16.45
CA ARG A 147 17.01 -9.57 -15.11
C ARG A 147 16.46 -10.92 -14.64
N GLY A 148 16.76 -12.02 -15.34
CA GLY A 148 16.33 -13.36 -14.96
C GLY A 148 14.84 -13.66 -15.25
N VAL A 149 14.11 -12.75 -15.92
CA VAL A 149 12.69 -12.92 -16.23
C VAL A 149 12.52 -13.72 -17.52
N THR A 150 11.84 -14.86 -17.44
CA THR A 150 11.58 -15.74 -18.57
C THR A 150 10.28 -15.40 -19.30
N GLY A 151 10.09 -15.92 -20.52
CA GLY A 151 8.84 -15.77 -21.25
C GLY A 151 7.63 -16.39 -20.53
N GLN A 152 7.84 -17.46 -19.76
CA GLN A 152 6.79 -18.08 -18.93
C GLN A 152 6.38 -17.12 -17.78
N MET A 153 7.35 -16.48 -17.16
CA MET A 153 7.09 -15.46 -16.13
C MET A 153 6.37 -14.25 -16.73
N CYS A 154 6.73 -13.84 -17.95
CA CYS A 154 6.01 -12.77 -18.64
C CYS A 154 4.51 -13.09 -18.79
N ARG A 155 4.18 -14.34 -19.16
CA ARG A 155 2.78 -14.77 -19.22
C ARG A 155 2.12 -14.81 -17.85
N LYS A 156 2.80 -15.39 -16.86
CA LYS A 156 2.28 -15.56 -15.49
C LYS A 156 1.97 -14.22 -14.82
N TYR A 157 2.84 -13.22 -15.00
CA TYR A 157 2.75 -11.93 -14.31
C TYR A 157 2.20 -10.78 -15.17
N GLY A 158 1.69 -11.07 -16.37
CA GLY A 158 1.12 -10.04 -17.25
C GLY A 158 2.15 -8.99 -17.68
N ILE A 159 3.38 -9.42 -18.01
CA ILE A 159 4.41 -8.50 -18.49
C ILE A 159 4.30 -8.35 -20.00
N GLY A 160 4.28 -7.10 -20.47
CA GLY A 160 4.10 -6.76 -21.88
C GLY A 160 5.08 -5.69 -22.38
N TYR A 161 4.81 -5.18 -23.56
CA TYR A 161 5.61 -4.14 -24.20
C TYR A 161 4.72 -3.12 -24.91
N SER A 162 4.89 -1.83 -24.58
CA SER A 162 4.13 -0.76 -25.20
C SER A 162 4.60 -0.44 -26.62
N PHE A 163 3.88 0.45 -27.28
CA PHE A 163 4.20 0.86 -28.64
C PHE A 163 5.36 1.86 -28.68
N PRO A 164 6.17 1.88 -29.77
CA PRO A 164 7.21 2.86 -29.97
C PRO A 164 6.60 4.25 -30.21
N LYS A 165 7.35 5.28 -29.82
CA LYS A 165 6.99 6.66 -30.16
C LYS A 165 7.19 6.87 -31.65
N GLN A 166 6.12 7.22 -32.36
CA GLN A 166 6.20 7.65 -33.76
C GLN A 166 6.39 9.18 -33.86
N LYS A 167 6.90 9.63 -35.02
CA LYS A 167 6.89 11.06 -35.35
C LYS A 167 5.44 11.54 -35.42
N GLY A 168 5.04 12.42 -34.52
CA GLY A 168 3.67 12.86 -34.36
C GLY A 168 2.97 12.24 -33.16
N LEU A 169 1.65 12.27 -33.16
CA LEU A 169 0.82 11.68 -32.10
C LEU A 169 0.87 10.15 -32.17
N SER A 170 1.18 9.52 -31.04
CA SER A 170 1.21 8.07 -30.92
C SER A 170 -0.15 7.59 -30.42
N ASP A 171 -0.90 6.99 -31.31
CA ASP A 171 -2.21 6.40 -31.06
C ASP A 171 -2.26 4.90 -31.42
N ASN A 172 -1.11 4.24 -31.36
CA ASN A 172 -0.99 2.86 -31.83
C ASN A 172 -1.79 1.87 -30.98
N LEU A 173 -1.82 2.04 -29.66
CA LEU A 173 -2.65 1.22 -28.79
C LEU A 173 -4.13 1.46 -29.10
N ILE A 174 -4.55 2.72 -29.19
CA ILE A 174 -5.93 3.09 -29.48
C ILE A 174 -6.39 2.47 -30.81
N LYS A 175 -5.57 2.53 -31.86
CA LYS A 175 -5.88 1.95 -33.18
C LYS A 175 -6.08 0.43 -33.15
N VAL A 176 -5.36 -0.28 -32.32
CA VAL A 176 -5.46 -1.75 -32.22
C VAL A 176 -6.56 -2.17 -31.26
N LEU A 177 -6.76 -1.41 -30.18
CA LEU A 177 -7.68 -1.75 -29.12
C LEU A 177 -9.13 -1.35 -29.45
N ALA A 178 -9.35 -0.17 -30.04
CA ALA A 178 -10.70 0.34 -30.30
C ALA A 178 -11.58 -0.63 -31.14
N PRO A 179 -11.10 -1.22 -32.22
CA PRO A 179 -11.91 -2.19 -32.99
C PRO A 179 -12.30 -3.43 -32.17
N GLN A 180 -11.43 -3.90 -31.29
CA GLN A 180 -11.70 -5.06 -30.42
C GLN A 180 -12.77 -4.72 -29.38
N MET A 181 -12.70 -3.54 -28.77
CA MET A 181 -13.75 -3.05 -27.88
C MET A 181 -15.09 -2.86 -28.59
N GLU A 182 -15.08 -2.30 -29.79
CA GLU A 182 -16.30 -2.16 -30.59
C GLU A 182 -16.99 -3.51 -30.84
N GLU A 183 -16.23 -4.53 -31.18
CA GLU A 183 -16.76 -5.87 -31.39
C GLU A 183 -17.39 -6.44 -30.11
N GLU A 184 -16.73 -6.28 -28.97
CA GLU A 184 -17.25 -6.71 -27.67
C GLU A 184 -18.53 -5.96 -27.27
N LEU A 185 -18.59 -4.64 -27.49
CA LEU A 185 -19.78 -3.84 -27.22
C LEU A 185 -20.96 -4.22 -28.15
N LYS A 186 -20.69 -4.57 -29.42
CA LYS A 186 -21.68 -5.12 -30.35
C LYS A 186 -22.24 -6.45 -29.89
N ARG A 187 -21.37 -7.36 -29.40
CA ARG A 187 -21.79 -8.64 -28.80
C ARG A 187 -22.68 -8.45 -27.57
N ALA A 188 -22.47 -7.36 -26.84
CA ALA A 188 -23.28 -6.99 -25.66
C ALA A 188 -24.62 -6.29 -26.04
N ASN A 189 -25.03 -6.28 -27.30
CA ASN A 189 -26.26 -5.66 -27.81
C ASN A 189 -26.39 -4.14 -27.56
N ILE A 190 -25.26 -3.42 -27.49
CA ILE A 190 -25.25 -1.96 -27.41
C ILE A 190 -25.54 -1.35 -28.77
N LYS A 191 -26.36 -0.28 -28.81
CA LYS A 191 -26.74 0.38 -30.05
C LYS A 191 -25.52 0.95 -30.76
N ASN A 192 -25.44 0.73 -32.10
CA ASN A 192 -24.28 1.11 -32.91
C ASN A 192 -23.93 2.61 -32.86
N GLU A 193 -24.95 3.49 -32.71
CA GLU A 193 -24.78 4.95 -32.74
C GLU A 193 -23.94 5.48 -31.57
N ASP A 194 -23.85 4.72 -30.46
CA ASP A 194 -23.15 5.13 -29.26
C ASP A 194 -21.77 4.44 -29.05
N ILE A 195 -21.42 3.47 -29.90
CA ILE A 195 -20.26 2.58 -29.64
C ILE A 195 -18.93 3.35 -29.69
N ALA A 196 -18.70 4.14 -30.72
CA ALA A 196 -17.43 4.87 -30.88
C ALA A 196 -17.19 5.84 -29.70
N GLN A 197 -18.23 6.57 -29.29
CA GLN A 197 -18.14 7.48 -28.12
C GLN A 197 -17.89 6.72 -26.83
N LYS A 198 -18.50 5.56 -26.65
CA LYS A 198 -18.26 4.70 -25.45
C LYS A 198 -16.85 4.14 -25.41
N VAL A 199 -16.30 3.75 -26.56
CA VAL A 199 -14.90 3.28 -26.65
C VAL A 199 -13.95 4.42 -26.27
N GLU A 200 -14.13 5.61 -26.83
CA GLU A 200 -13.31 6.78 -26.51
C GLU A 200 -13.38 7.12 -25.01
N ASP A 201 -14.59 7.18 -24.44
CA ASP A 201 -14.81 7.43 -23.02
C ASP A 201 -14.15 6.35 -22.14
N ALA A 202 -14.31 5.07 -22.50
CA ALA A 202 -13.69 3.97 -21.76
C ALA A 202 -12.14 4.05 -21.79
N LEU A 203 -11.54 4.38 -22.92
CA LEU A 203 -10.09 4.55 -23.04
C LEU A 203 -9.56 5.72 -22.19
N LYS A 204 -10.29 6.82 -22.19
CA LYS A 204 -9.95 8.00 -21.37
C LYS A 204 -10.10 7.71 -19.88
N ARG A 205 -11.22 7.19 -19.46
CA ARG A 205 -11.54 6.88 -18.05
C ARG A 205 -10.70 5.73 -17.47
N SER A 206 -10.28 4.79 -18.29
CA SER A 206 -9.34 3.72 -17.88
C SER A 206 -7.88 4.19 -17.79
N GLY A 207 -7.57 5.42 -18.24
CA GLY A 207 -6.22 5.96 -18.26
C GLY A 207 -5.31 5.36 -19.32
N LEU A 208 -5.87 4.76 -20.37
CA LEU A 208 -5.15 4.23 -21.52
C LEU A 208 -4.88 5.30 -22.57
N SER A 209 -5.74 6.31 -22.64
CA SER A 209 -5.55 7.47 -23.49
C SER A 209 -5.45 8.76 -22.67
N SER A 210 -4.79 9.75 -23.27
CA SER A 210 -4.71 11.12 -22.80
C SER A 210 -5.01 12.07 -23.97
N GLU A 211 -5.41 13.28 -23.67
CA GLU A 211 -5.65 14.30 -24.68
C GLU A 211 -4.40 15.16 -24.88
N TYR A 212 -3.99 15.34 -26.13
CA TYR A 212 -2.92 16.24 -26.51
C TYR A 212 -3.35 17.03 -27.76
N GLN A 213 -3.35 18.36 -27.68
CA GLN A 213 -3.78 19.29 -28.76
C GLN A 213 -5.18 18.93 -29.32
N GLY A 214 -6.12 18.53 -28.45
CA GLY A 214 -7.48 18.17 -28.85
C GLY A 214 -7.63 16.80 -29.50
N GLN A 215 -6.58 15.97 -29.48
CA GLN A 215 -6.62 14.60 -30.02
C GLN A 215 -6.30 13.58 -28.94
N ALA A 216 -6.99 12.44 -29.01
CA ALA A 216 -6.70 11.30 -28.14
C ALA A 216 -5.36 10.66 -28.53
N THR A 217 -4.51 10.43 -27.54
CA THR A 217 -3.19 9.79 -27.71
C THR A 217 -2.98 8.70 -26.68
N ASP A 218 -2.17 7.71 -27.00
CA ASP A 218 -1.80 6.65 -26.05
C ASP A 218 -1.14 7.25 -24.80
N PHE A 219 -1.59 6.86 -23.62
CA PHE A 219 -0.94 7.27 -22.37
C PHE A 219 0.45 6.63 -22.22
N PHE A 220 0.58 5.34 -22.56
CA PHE A 220 1.85 4.60 -22.52
C PHE A 220 2.50 4.53 -23.90
N PHE A 221 3.03 5.63 -24.35
CA PHE A 221 3.90 5.67 -25.54
C PHE A 221 5.38 5.58 -25.12
N SER A 222 6.27 5.29 -26.06
CA SER A 222 7.73 5.32 -25.84
C SER A 222 8.35 4.03 -25.29
N GLU A 223 7.99 2.89 -25.86
CA GLU A 223 8.76 1.63 -25.74
C GLU A 223 9.07 1.22 -24.29
N ARG A 224 8.01 0.98 -23.50
CA ARG A 224 8.15 0.60 -22.10
C ARG A 224 7.86 -0.89 -21.89
N ILE A 225 8.56 -1.51 -20.96
CA ILE A 225 8.14 -2.79 -20.38
C ILE A 225 6.92 -2.50 -19.51
N MET A 226 5.83 -3.18 -19.79
CA MET A 226 4.54 -2.97 -19.15
C MET A 226 4.28 -4.06 -18.12
N PHE A 227 4.06 -3.67 -16.86
CA PHE A 227 3.62 -4.56 -15.79
C PHE A 227 2.13 -4.33 -15.58
N THR A 228 1.31 -5.35 -15.81
CA THR A 228 -0.13 -5.27 -15.54
C THR A 228 -0.39 -5.30 -14.04
N ILE A 229 -1.17 -4.34 -13.55
CA ILE A 229 -1.61 -4.27 -12.17
C ILE A 229 -3.01 -4.86 -12.09
N TYR A 230 -3.19 -5.80 -11.15
CA TYR A 230 -4.44 -6.51 -10.94
C TYR A 230 -5.11 -6.07 -9.65
N ASP A 231 -6.44 -6.13 -9.61
CA ASP A 231 -7.18 -6.05 -8.36
C ASP A 231 -7.11 -7.37 -7.57
N SER A 232 -7.69 -7.39 -6.38
CA SER A 232 -7.73 -8.61 -5.56
C SER A 232 -8.48 -9.77 -6.20
N SER A 233 -9.28 -9.55 -7.24
CA SER A 233 -10.06 -10.57 -7.98
C SER A 233 -9.39 -11.01 -9.27
N ASP A 234 -8.10 -10.79 -9.45
CA ASP A 234 -7.31 -11.10 -10.64
C ASP A 234 -7.75 -10.34 -11.92
N ARG A 235 -8.49 -9.21 -11.78
CA ARG A 235 -8.88 -8.39 -12.94
C ARG A 235 -7.82 -7.33 -13.21
N PRO A 236 -7.36 -7.15 -14.46
CA PRO A 236 -6.48 -6.04 -14.84
C PRO A 236 -7.16 -4.69 -14.58
N ILE A 237 -6.48 -3.77 -13.89
CA ILE A 237 -7.02 -2.44 -13.54
C ILE A 237 -6.12 -1.27 -13.93
N ALA A 238 -4.84 -1.52 -14.17
CA ALA A 238 -3.86 -0.47 -14.47
C ALA A 238 -2.54 -1.07 -14.97
N PHE A 239 -1.61 -0.18 -15.28
CA PHE A 239 -0.25 -0.55 -15.70
C PHE A 239 0.82 0.27 -15.00
N SER A 240 2.00 -0.34 -14.87
CA SER A 240 3.26 0.33 -14.57
C SER A 240 4.22 0.12 -15.74
N GLY A 241 4.63 1.18 -16.40
CA GLY A 241 5.50 1.15 -17.57
C GLY A 241 6.94 1.54 -17.23
N ARG A 242 7.88 0.59 -17.22
CA ARG A 242 9.31 0.83 -17.01
C ARG A 242 9.99 1.21 -18.32
N GLN A 243 10.74 2.30 -18.34
CA GLN A 243 11.52 2.69 -19.51
C GLN A 243 12.64 1.67 -19.83
N LEU A 244 12.98 1.55 -21.10
CA LEU A 244 14.20 0.88 -21.54
C LEU A 244 15.43 1.77 -21.30
N PRO A 245 16.65 1.22 -21.23
CA PRO A 245 17.86 2.02 -21.13
C PRO A 245 17.95 3.06 -22.26
N GLY A 246 18.18 4.34 -21.88
CA GLY A 246 18.18 5.47 -22.82
C GLY A 246 16.79 5.96 -23.25
N GLY A 247 15.74 5.41 -22.68
CA GLY A 247 14.36 5.86 -22.92
C GLY A 247 14.02 7.16 -22.18
N PRO A 248 12.83 7.76 -22.47
CA PRO A 248 12.44 9.03 -21.87
C PRO A 248 12.01 8.88 -20.40
N GLU A 249 12.37 9.85 -19.58
CA GLU A 249 11.90 9.96 -18.19
C GLU A 249 10.36 10.06 -18.10
N PRO A 250 9.77 9.64 -16.98
CA PRO A 250 10.39 9.04 -15.79
C PRO A 250 10.72 7.55 -15.98
N LYS A 251 11.67 7.01 -15.16
CA LYS A 251 12.04 5.58 -15.16
C LYS A 251 10.82 4.66 -15.08
N TYR A 252 9.86 4.98 -14.22
CA TYR A 252 8.56 4.31 -14.14
C TYR A 252 7.43 5.31 -14.40
N ARG A 253 6.48 4.92 -15.24
CA ARG A 253 5.25 5.66 -15.53
C ARG A 253 4.07 4.77 -15.19
N ASN A 254 3.30 5.16 -14.16
CA ASN A 254 2.12 4.40 -13.73
C ASN A 254 0.85 5.02 -14.29
N SER A 255 -0.19 4.22 -14.50
CA SER A 255 -1.53 4.70 -14.85
C SER A 255 -1.95 5.86 -13.93
N PRO A 256 -2.70 6.83 -14.40
CA PRO A 256 -3.36 7.82 -13.56
C PRO A 256 -4.37 7.11 -12.63
N ALA A 257 -4.79 7.78 -11.56
CA ALA A 257 -5.90 7.29 -10.75
C ALA A 257 -7.19 7.27 -11.59
N THR A 258 -7.97 6.19 -11.48
CA THR A 258 -9.20 5.97 -12.22
C THR A 258 -10.31 5.48 -11.30
N GLU A 259 -11.50 5.23 -11.85
CA GLU A 259 -12.60 4.65 -11.10
C GLU A 259 -12.33 3.20 -10.65
N ILE A 260 -11.45 2.49 -11.35
CA ILE A 260 -11.04 1.10 -11.05
C ILE A 260 -9.64 0.97 -10.46
N TYR A 261 -8.86 2.05 -10.42
CA TYR A 261 -7.48 2.05 -9.92
C TYR A 261 -7.19 3.23 -9.00
N LYS A 262 -6.86 2.94 -7.75
CA LYS A 262 -6.46 3.94 -6.73
C LYS A 262 -5.09 3.57 -6.17
N LYS A 263 -4.09 4.41 -6.44
CA LYS A 263 -2.68 4.15 -6.06
C LYS A 263 -2.46 3.98 -4.56
N ASP A 264 -3.24 4.67 -3.75
CA ASP A 264 -3.18 4.65 -2.29
C ASP A 264 -3.83 3.40 -1.66
N GLN A 265 -4.50 2.56 -2.46
CA GLN A 265 -5.21 1.37 -2.02
C GLN A 265 -4.75 0.09 -2.73
N THR A 266 -4.07 0.22 -3.87
CA THR A 266 -3.69 -0.90 -4.71
C THR A 266 -2.25 -1.33 -4.45
N LEU A 267 -2.06 -2.63 -4.20
CA LEU A 267 -0.76 -3.27 -4.04
C LEU A 267 -0.50 -4.23 -5.21
N TYR A 268 0.63 -4.07 -5.88
CA TYR A 268 1.10 -5.00 -6.89
C TYR A 268 1.40 -6.36 -6.26
N GLY A 269 0.92 -7.43 -6.87
CA GLY A 269 1.13 -8.79 -6.39
C GLY A 269 0.14 -9.28 -5.33
N LEU A 270 -0.75 -8.42 -4.83
CA LEU A 270 -1.73 -8.81 -3.80
C LEU A 270 -2.63 -9.96 -4.25
N ASN A 271 -3.06 -9.95 -5.51
CA ASN A 271 -3.90 -10.99 -6.10
C ASN A 271 -3.26 -12.37 -6.02
N TRP A 272 -1.95 -12.48 -6.22
CA TRP A 272 -1.21 -13.74 -6.11
C TRP A 272 -0.83 -14.09 -4.68
N ALA A 273 -0.38 -13.09 -3.89
CA ALA A 273 0.13 -13.25 -2.54
C ALA A 273 -0.95 -13.68 -1.54
N LYS A 274 -2.17 -13.12 -1.64
CA LYS A 274 -3.25 -13.32 -0.65
C LYS A 274 -3.59 -14.77 -0.37
N ARG A 275 -3.42 -15.66 -1.35
CA ARG A 275 -3.69 -17.09 -1.22
C ARG A 275 -2.72 -17.81 -0.27
N ASN A 276 -1.56 -17.21 -0.04
CA ASN A 276 -0.49 -17.78 0.77
C ASN A 276 -0.38 -17.14 2.16
N PHE A 277 -0.99 -15.97 2.39
CA PHE A 277 -0.88 -15.25 3.65
C PHE A 277 -1.35 -16.05 4.86
N ALA A 278 -2.47 -16.77 4.72
CA ALA A 278 -3.00 -17.58 5.82
C ALA A 278 -2.09 -18.75 6.20
N LYS A 279 -1.37 -19.32 5.24
CA LYS A 279 -0.44 -20.43 5.46
C LYS A 279 0.86 -19.95 6.07
N GLU A 280 1.41 -18.88 5.55
CA GLU A 280 2.72 -18.33 5.97
C GLU A 280 2.62 -17.44 7.20
N ASP A 281 1.42 -16.93 7.51
CA ASP A 281 1.13 -15.95 8.57
C ASP A 281 2.13 -14.79 8.60
N ARG A 282 2.60 -14.37 7.44
CA ARG A 282 3.50 -13.24 7.24
C ARG A 282 3.34 -12.63 5.86
N ILE A 283 3.64 -11.34 5.74
CA ILE A 283 3.53 -10.56 4.51
C ILE A 283 4.87 -9.85 4.29
N ILE A 284 5.37 -9.86 3.05
CA ILE A 284 6.57 -9.11 2.68
C ILE A 284 6.13 -7.86 1.90
N ILE A 285 6.63 -6.70 2.30
CA ILE A 285 6.48 -5.44 1.57
C ILE A 285 7.82 -5.07 0.96
N CYS A 286 7.89 -4.99 -0.36
CA CYS A 286 9.07 -4.53 -1.12
C CYS A 286 8.75 -3.29 -1.96
N GLU A 287 9.73 -2.76 -2.72
CA GLU A 287 9.57 -1.47 -3.40
C GLU A 287 8.98 -1.60 -4.80
N GLY A 288 9.36 -2.62 -5.55
CA GLY A 288 9.09 -2.71 -6.98
C GLY A 288 8.47 -4.01 -7.48
N GLN A 289 8.05 -3.97 -8.75
CA GLN A 289 7.41 -5.10 -9.41
C GLN A 289 8.35 -6.30 -9.59
N LEU A 290 9.62 -6.05 -9.92
CA LEU A 290 10.60 -7.12 -10.10
C LEU A 290 10.95 -7.80 -8.77
N ASP A 291 10.91 -7.05 -7.66
CA ASP A 291 11.12 -7.58 -6.33
C ASP A 291 10.01 -8.54 -5.93
N VAL A 292 8.76 -8.12 -6.15
CA VAL A 292 7.59 -8.98 -5.96
C VAL A 292 7.75 -10.28 -6.77
N ILE A 293 8.12 -10.17 -8.05
CA ILE A 293 8.31 -11.34 -8.91
C ILE A 293 9.41 -12.25 -8.38
N ALA A 294 10.53 -11.69 -7.88
CA ALA A 294 11.61 -12.48 -7.29
C ALA A 294 11.13 -13.31 -6.09
N PHE A 295 10.38 -12.71 -5.18
CA PHE A 295 9.78 -13.43 -4.07
C PHE A 295 8.76 -14.48 -4.52
N HIS A 296 7.93 -14.18 -5.51
CA HIS A 296 6.94 -15.14 -6.04
C HIS A 296 7.56 -16.31 -6.82
N GLU A 297 8.80 -16.18 -7.28
CA GLU A 297 9.57 -17.27 -7.89
C GLU A 297 10.46 -18.02 -6.88
N SER A 298 10.59 -17.49 -5.66
CA SER A 298 11.16 -18.18 -4.50
C SER A 298 10.07 -19.02 -3.79
N LYS A 299 10.41 -19.60 -2.64
CA LYS A 299 9.41 -20.29 -1.79
C LYS A 299 8.55 -19.36 -0.95
N LEU A 300 8.66 -18.04 -1.14
CA LEU A 300 7.97 -17.01 -0.38
C LEU A 300 7.01 -16.18 -1.26
N PRO A 301 5.96 -16.78 -1.86
CA PRO A 301 5.02 -16.06 -2.74
C PRO A 301 4.03 -15.21 -1.92
N ILE A 302 4.55 -14.37 -1.03
CA ILE A 302 3.81 -13.54 -0.07
C ILE A 302 4.20 -12.06 -0.13
N ALA A 303 4.90 -11.66 -1.20
CA ALA A 303 5.38 -10.30 -1.37
C ALA A 303 4.39 -9.42 -2.13
N VAL A 304 4.33 -8.15 -1.74
CA VAL A 304 3.55 -7.09 -2.38
C VAL A 304 4.38 -5.81 -2.45
N ALA A 305 4.04 -4.92 -3.38
CA ALA A 305 4.67 -3.60 -3.50
C ALA A 305 3.65 -2.50 -3.77
N PRO A 306 3.89 -1.25 -3.35
CA PRO A 306 3.08 -0.11 -3.76
C PRO A 306 3.26 0.19 -5.25
N CYS A 307 2.26 0.81 -5.85
CA CYS A 307 2.25 1.09 -7.29
C CYS A 307 2.73 2.51 -7.60
N GLY A 308 4.04 2.78 -7.40
CA GLY A 308 4.67 4.07 -7.71
C GLY A 308 4.28 5.22 -6.78
N THR A 309 3.92 4.89 -5.55
CA THR A 309 3.75 5.80 -4.42
C THR A 309 4.43 5.18 -3.20
N ALA A 310 4.73 5.99 -2.18
CA ALA A 310 5.11 5.43 -0.88
C ALA A 310 3.96 4.57 -0.33
N ILE A 311 4.30 3.60 0.52
CA ILE A 311 3.31 2.82 1.26
C ILE A 311 2.37 3.76 2.05
N THR A 312 1.07 3.47 2.05
CA THR A 312 0.03 4.27 2.70
C THR A 312 -0.63 3.49 3.83
N GLU A 313 -1.36 4.21 4.69
CA GLU A 313 -2.15 3.56 5.73
C GLU A 313 -3.25 2.66 5.16
N ASN A 314 -3.82 2.99 4.00
CA ASN A 314 -4.82 2.13 3.34
C ASN A 314 -4.21 0.79 2.89
N HIS A 315 -2.97 0.82 2.39
CA HIS A 315 -2.22 -0.40 2.10
C HIS A 315 -2.05 -1.25 3.35
N ILE A 316 -1.61 -0.64 4.45
CA ILE A 316 -1.41 -1.34 5.74
C ILE A 316 -2.72 -1.89 6.28
N LYS A 317 -3.82 -1.15 6.24
CA LYS A 317 -5.15 -1.64 6.63
C LYS A 317 -5.56 -2.87 5.83
N THR A 318 -5.34 -2.84 4.53
CA THR A 318 -5.64 -3.99 3.66
C THR A 318 -4.83 -5.21 4.07
N LEU A 319 -3.52 -5.06 4.27
CA LEU A 319 -2.62 -6.16 4.64
C LEU A 319 -2.91 -6.70 6.05
N ALA A 320 -3.22 -5.82 7.01
CA ALA A 320 -3.55 -6.16 8.38
C ALA A 320 -4.79 -7.07 8.53
N ASN A 321 -5.65 -7.15 7.50
CA ASN A 321 -6.77 -8.08 7.44
C ASN A 321 -6.33 -9.51 7.12
N TYR A 322 -5.12 -9.69 6.56
CA TYR A 322 -4.59 -11.01 6.19
C TYR A 322 -3.60 -11.56 7.22
N SER A 323 -2.65 -10.74 7.70
CA SER A 323 -1.71 -11.09 8.75
C SER A 323 -1.28 -9.85 9.52
N LYS A 324 -0.90 -10.05 10.79
CA LYS A 324 -0.30 -9.02 11.64
C LYS A 324 1.23 -8.98 11.53
N ASN A 325 1.83 -10.01 10.95
CA ASN A 325 3.26 -10.17 10.80
C ASN A 325 3.71 -9.58 9.45
N ILE A 326 4.33 -8.41 9.47
CA ILE A 326 4.80 -7.70 8.28
C ILE A 326 6.32 -7.66 8.27
N ILE A 327 6.93 -8.04 7.15
CA ILE A 327 8.36 -7.95 6.93
C ILE A 327 8.60 -6.88 5.86
N ILE A 328 9.35 -5.85 6.20
CA ILE A 328 9.78 -4.82 5.27
C ILE A 328 11.09 -5.25 4.64
N CYS A 329 11.15 -5.31 3.31
CA CYS A 329 12.35 -5.60 2.54
C CYS A 329 12.52 -4.52 1.47
N PHE A 330 13.05 -3.37 1.88
CA PHE A 330 13.33 -2.24 1.00
C PHE A 330 14.81 -2.21 0.61
N ASP A 331 15.10 -1.49 -0.47
CA ASP A 331 16.47 -1.22 -0.89
C ASP A 331 17.23 -0.48 0.22
N SER A 332 18.53 -0.70 0.31
CA SER A 332 19.37 -0.12 1.37
C SER A 332 19.52 1.41 1.29
N ASP A 333 18.86 2.05 0.31
CA ASP A 333 18.94 3.48 0.06
C ASP A 333 18.07 4.31 1.03
N SER A 334 18.45 5.58 1.19
CA SER A 334 17.95 6.58 2.15
C SER A 334 16.44 6.87 2.15
N ALA A 335 15.64 6.27 1.28
CA ALA A 335 14.17 6.39 1.29
C ALA A 335 13.53 5.82 2.59
N GLY A 336 14.25 4.95 3.30
CA GLY A 336 13.80 4.29 4.52
C GLY A 336 13.52 5.21 5.72
N GLN A 337 14.22 6.34 5.89
CA GLN A 337 14.13 7.14 7.12
C GLN A 337 12.79 7.87 7.31
N ASN A 338 12.19 8.40 6.24
CA ASN A 338 10.88 9.07 6.34
C ASN A 338 9.71 8.07 6.38
N ALA A 339 9.86 6.90 5.76
CA ALA A 339 8.91 5.81 5.88
C ALA A 339 8.88 5.27 7.34
N THR A 340 10.03 5.19 7.99
CA THR A 340 10.25 4.66 9.33
C THR A 340 9.28 5.25 10.38
N LYS A 341 9.13 6.58 10.43
CA LYS A 341 8.22 7.23 11.40
C LYS A 341 6.76 6.81 11.25
N LYS A 342 6.31 6.57 10.01
CA LYS A 342 4.94 6.13 9.74
C LYS A 342 4.71 4.69 10.18
N PHE A 343 5.69 3.81 9.98
CA PHE A 343 5.59 2.41 10.39
C PHE A 343 5.44 2.26 11.90
N VAL A 344 6.15 3.06 12.72
CA VAL A 344 5.95 3.09 14.19
C VAL A 344 4.49 3.35 14.55
N GLN A 345 3.88 4.38 13.92
CA GLN A 345 2.48 4.73 14.17
C GLN A 345 1.52 3.61 13.74
N TRP A 346 1.79 2.96 12.61
CA TRP A 346 0.95 1.91 12.07
C TRP A 346 1.09 0.61 12.87
N GLU A 347 2.29 0.29 13.37
CA GLU A 347 2.54 -0.85 14.25
C GLU A 347 1.61 -0.79 15.46
N GLN A 348 1.58 0.35 16.16
CA GLN A 348 0.69 0.58 17.29
C GLN A 348 -0.79 0.59 16.87
N LYS A 349 -1.14 1.40 15.85
CA LYS A 349 -2.54 1.65 15.47
C LYS A 349 -3.26 0.40 14.98
N HIS A 350 -2.55 -0.50 14.30
CA HIS A 350 -3.11 -1.70 13.68
C HIS A 350 -2.70 -2.99 14.38
N ASN A 351 -2.01 -2.88 15.52
CA ASN A 351 -1.48 -4.02 16.30
C ASN A 351 -0.68 -4.98 15.41
N LEU A 352 0.36 -4.45 14.74
CA LEU A 352 1.22 -5.19 13.82
C LEU A 352 2.51 -5.61 14.52
N GLN A 353 3.11 -6.68 14.04
CA GLN A 353 4.46 -7.09 14.34
C GLN A 353 5.33 -6.85 13.11
N ILE A 354 6.10 -5.78 13.14
CA ILE A 354 6.91 -5.37 11.99
C ILE A 354 8.36 -5.83 12.18
N LYS A 355 8.90 -6.49 11.16
CA LYS A 355 10.31 -6.86 11.05
C LYS A 355 10.92 -6.20 9.82
N VAL A 356 12.23 -6.06 9.81
CA VAL A 356 13.00 -5.57 8.65
C VAL A 356 13.99 -6.64 8.23
N ALA A 357 13.95 -6.99 6.96
CA ALA A 357 14.94 -7.82 6.33
C ALA A 357 15.98 -6.91 5.67
N THR A 358 17.25 -7.15 5.96
CA THR A 358 18.37 -6.43 5.36
C THR A 358 19.04 -7.33 4.33
N LEU A 359 19.07 -6.87 3.08
CA LEU A 359 19.74 -7.59 2.01
C LEU A 359 21.25 -7.32 2.03
N PRO A 360 22.09 -8.26 1.56
CA PRO A 360 23.53 -8.01 1.38
C PRO A 360 23.77 -6.78 0.50
N LYS A 361 24.84 -6.04 0.81
CA LYS A 361 25.17 -4.73 0.21
C LYS A 361 24.92 -4.66 -1.31
N ALA A 362 24.24 -3.58 -1.72
CA ALA A 362 23.97 -3.17 -3.11
C ALA A 362 23.07 -4.12 -3.93
N LYS A 363 22.18 -4.88 -3.30
CA LYS A 363 21.26 -5.77 -4.03
C LYS A 363 19.82 -5.46 -3.68
N ASP A 364 18.99 -5.33 -4.71
CA ASP A 364 17.54 -5.40 -4.58
C ASP A 364 17.07 -6.87 -4.68
N PRO A 365 15.84 -7.23 -4.25
CA PRO A 365 15.31 -8.60 -4.40
C PRO A 365 15.35 -9.12 -5.84
N GLY A 366 15.18 -8.25 -6.83
CA GLY A 366 15.27 -8.58 -8.25
C GLY A 366 16.66 -9.08 -8.70
N ASP A 367 17.73 -8.63 -8.03
CA ASP A 367 19.09 -9.10 -8.31
C ASP A 367 19.29 -10.59 -7.96
N PHE A 368 18.56 -11.10 -6.96
CA PHE A 368 18.61 -12.52 -6.61
C PHE A 368 17.94 -13.40 -7.67
N LEU A 369 16.91 -12.88 -8.35
CA LEU A 369 16.33 -13.53 -9.51
C LEU A 369 17.33 -13.61 -10.67
N THR A 370 18.00 -12.49 -10.96
CA THR A 370 19.02 -12.36 -12.00
C THR A 370 20.15 -13.37 -11.79
N ASN A 371 20.65 -13.48 -10.57
CA ASN A 371 21.80 -14.32 -10.21
C ASN A 371 21.41 -15.76 -9.85
N LYS A 372 20.14 -16.13 -9.94
CA LYS A 372 19.60 -17.46 -9.53
C LYS A 372 19.92 -17.82 -8.09
N LYS A 373 19.87 -16.82 -7.19
CA LYS A 373 20.22 -16.93 -5.78
C LYS A 373 19.00 -16.79 -4.86
N LEU A 374 17.85 -17.25 -5.31
CA LEU A 374 16.60 -17.17 -4.55
C LEU A 374 16.68 -17.76 -3.11
N PRO A 375 17.45 -18.84 -2.84
CA PRO A 375 17.62 -19.31 -1.46
C PRO A 375 18.29 -18.29 -0.52
N GLU A 376 19.24 -17.47 -1.02
CA GLU A 376 19.86 -16.39 -0.23
C GLU A 376 18.81 -15.30 0.13
N LEU A 377 17.82 -15.07 -0.73
CA LEU A 377 16.70 -14.17 -0.47
C LEU A 377 15.78 -14.72 0.63
N GLU A 378 15.50 -16.02 0.60
CA GLU A 378 14.72 -16.72 1.63
C GLU A 378 15.42 -16.60 3.00
N GLU A 379 16.74 -16.85 3.06
CA GLU A 379 17.54 -16.72 4.29
C GLU A 379 17.54 -15.28 4.85
N ALA A 380 17.62 -14.26 3.97
CA ALA A 380 17.55 -12.86 4.39
C ALA A 380 16.19 -12.52 5.05
N ILE A 381 15.10 -13.08 4.56
CA ILE A 381 13.77 -12.91 5.16
C ILE A 381 13.68 -13.63 6.52
N ASP A 382 14.19 -14.85 6.61
CA ASP A 382 14.16 -15.63 7.86
C ASP A 382 15.06 -15.01 8.95
N SER A 383 16.11 -14.28 8.57
CA SER A 383 16.99 -13.53 9.47
C SER A 383 16.49 -12.10 9.78
N SER A 384 15.27 -11.74 9.36
CA SER A 384 14.69 -10.43 9.63
C SER A 384 14.60 -10.12 11.13
N ILE A 385 14.91 -8.87 11.49
CA ILE A 385 14.95 -8.41 12.89
C ILE A 385 13.74 -7.51 13.21
N PRO A 386 13.30 -7.43 14.48
CA PRO A 386 12.25 -6.51 14.90
C PRO A 386 12.54 -5.07 14.48
N PHE A 387 11.50 -4.35 14.10
CA PHE A 387 11.62 -3.00 13.58
C PHE A 387 12.30 -2.03 14.56
N LEU A 388 11.96 -2.12 15.85
CA LEU A 388 12.62 -1.33 16.90
C LEU A 388 14.14 -1.59 16.95
N ARG A 389 14.55 -2.87 16.89
CA ARG A 389 15.98 -3.23 16.86
C ARG A 389 16.68 -2.68 15.61
N TRP A 390 16.01 -2.77 14.46
CA TRP A 390 16.54 -2.20 13.22
C TRP A 390 16.72 -0.68 13.31
N GLN A 391 15.79 0.05 13.94
CA GLN A 391 15.90 1.50 14.14
C GLN A 391 17.12 1.86 14.99
N ILE A 392 17.34 1.11 16.09
CA ILE A 392 18.49 1.31 16.97
C ILE A 392 19.79 1.03 16.20
N ASN A 393 19.88 -0.11 15.51
CA ASN A 393 21.06 -0.48 14.72
C ASN A 393 21.37 0.54 13.63
N ASN A 394 20.34 1.06 12.97
CA ASN A 394 20.50 2.09 11.95
C ASN A 394 20.99 3.43 12.53
N ALA A 395 20.51 3.82 13.71
CA ALA A 395 21.00 5.01 14.41
C ALA A 395 22.49 4.86 14.79
N ILE A 396 22.88 3.68 15.27
CA ILE A 396 24.28 3.36 15.60
C ILE A 396 25.18 3.43 14.36
N SER A 397 24.77 2.76 13.28
CA SER A 397 25.58 2.65 12.06
C SER A 397 25.73 3.97 11.31
N ASN A 398 24.75 4.87 11.38
CA ASN A 398 24.80 6.17 10.70
C ASN A 398 25.74 7.17 11.37
N GLU A 399 25.88 7.10 12.69
CA GLU A 399 26.70 8.03 13.47
C GLU A 399 28.12 7.52 13.72
N ASP A 400 28.34 6.18 13.66
CA ASP A 400 29.63 5.49 13.87
C ASP A 400 30.50 6.11 15.00
N PRO A 401 29.99 6.17 16.24
CA PRO A 401 30.58 6.95 17.33
C PRO A 401 31.94 6.38 17.75
N GLN A 402 32.99 7.20 17.71
CA GLN A 402 34.37 6.81 18.04
C GLN A 402 34.77 7.21 19.47
N THR A 403 34.20 8.31 19.99
CA THR A 403 34.51 8.81 21.34
C THR A 403 33.45 8.38 22.38
N ILE A 404 33.78 8.50 23.66
CA ILE A 404 32.83 8.18 24.74
C ILE A 404 31.63 9.13 24.68
N GLU A 405 31.88 10.42 24.43
CA GLU A 405 30.86 11.47 24.33
C GLU A 405 29.89 11.18 23.18
N GLU A 406 30.40 10.81 22.01
CA GLU A 406 29.58 10.44 20.87
C GLU A 406 28.75 9.17 21.16
N ARG A 407 29.33 8.15 21.79
CA ARG A 407 28.60 6.95 22.23
C ARG A 407 27.44 7.28 23.17
N VAL A 408 27.67 8.17 24.15
CA VAL A 408 26.63 8.64 25.10
C VAL A 408 25.54 9.44 24.37
N LEU A 409 25.92 10.24 23.35
CA LEU A 409 24.96 11.00 22.54
C LEU A 409 24.07 10.07 21.71
N VAL A 410 24.67 9.15 20.94
CA VAL A 410 23.92 8.19 20.11
C VAL A 410 23.10 7.23 20.96
N ALA A 411 23.63 6.74 22.10
CA ALA A 411 22.84 5.96 23.05
C ALA A 411 21.62 6.73 23.54
N SER A 412 21.74 8.05 23.74
CA SER A 412 20.60 8.89 24.15
C SER A 412 19.54 9.02 23.06
N GLN A 413 19.93 9.09 21.79
CA GLN A 413 19.00 9.05 20.65
C GLN A 413 18.29 7.69 20.59
N CYS A 414 19.03 6.58 20.80
CA CYS A 414 18.45 5.23 20.86
C CYS A 414 17.42 5.10 22.00
N LEU A 415 17.68 5.71 23.18
CA LEU A 415 16.70 5.73 24.27
C LEU A 415 15.41 6.47 23.92
N GLN A 416 15.47 7.52 23.06
CA GLN A 416 14.27 8.19 22.57
C GLN A 416 13.47 7.27 21.61
N ILE A 417 14.15 6.48 20.78
CA ILE A 417 13.51 5.50 19.90
C ILE A 417 12.77 4.46 20.78
N VAL A 418 13.43 3.91 21.79
CA VAL A 418 12.82 2.94 22.72
C VAL A 418 11.61 3.54 23.45
N LYS A 419 11.72 4.78 23.94
CA LYS A 419 10.63 5.48 24.63
C LYS A 419 9.38 5.61 23.78
N ASN A 420 9.54 5.83 22.47
CA ASN A 420 8.41 6.00 21.54
C ASN A 420 7.74 4.67 21.14
N HIS A 421 8.30 3.53 21.57
CA HIS A 421 7.69 2.23 21.32
C HIS A 421 6.53 1.98 22.29
N HIS A 422 5.42 1.48 21.78
CA HIS A 422 4.16 1.32 22.54
C HIS A 422 4.18 0.21 23.60
N GLU A 423 5.03 -0.82 23.41
CA GLU A 423 5.15 -1.95 24.32
C GLU A 423 6.23 -1.69 25.37
N GLU A 424 5.80 -1.23 26.54
CA GLU A 424 6.72 -0.88 27.65
C GLU A 424 7.54 -2.07 28.17
N MET A 425 7.02 -3.30 28.01
CA MET A 425 7.71 -4.52 28.44
C MET A 425 9.07 -4.70 27.76
N PHE A 426 9.24 -4.19 26.53
CA PHE A 426 10.49 -4.29 25.79
C PHE A 426 11.51 -3.23 26.20
N HIS A 427 11.10 -2.16 26.87
CA HIS A 427 11.98 -1.03 27.14
C HIS A 427 13.25 -1.46 27.91
N ASP A 428 13.12 -2.27 28.95
CA ASP A 428 14.26 -2.68 29.77
C ASP A 428 15.28 -3.53 29.00
N ASP A 429 14.81 -4.44 28.17
CA ASP A 429 15.69 -5.31 27.38
C ASP A 429 16.39 -4.54 26.26
N TYR A 430 15.72 -3.55 25.66
CA TYR A 430 16.38 -2.68 24.68
C TYR A 430 17.35 -1.68 25.33
N ILE A 431 17.10 -1.22 26.55
CA ILE A 431 18.09 -0.42 27.31
C ILE A 431 19.34 -1.27 27.60
N LYS A 432 19.19 -2.54 27.99
CA LYS A 432 20.32 -3.48 28.16
C LYS A 432 21.04 -3.69 26.81
N TYR A 433 20.30 -3.86 25.74
CA TYR A 433 20.88 -4.00 24.41
C TYR A 433 21.74 -2.79 24.05
N ILE A 434 21.22 -1.55 24.22
CA ILE A 434 21.96 -0.31 23.97
C ILE A 434 23.20 -0.20 24.89
N ALA A 435 23.07 -0.58 26.16
CA ALA A 435 24.18 -0.58 27.12
C ALA A 435 25.34 -1.46 26.62
N ASN A 436 25.02 -2.66 26.14
CA ASN A 436 26.01 -3.61 25.63
C ASN A 436 26.66 -3.13 24.33
N GLU A 437 25.89 -2.59 23.38
CA GLU A 437 26.42 -2.11 22.09
C GLU A 437 27.41 -0.95 22.26
N PHE A 438 27.21 -0.09 23.25
CA PHE A 438 28.07 1.08 23.51
C PHE A 438 29.08 0.88 24.61
N ASP A 439 29.10 -0.28 25.30
CA ASP A 439 29.90 -0.53 26.49
C ASP A 439 29.68 0.57 27.54
N LEU A 440 28.40 0.86 27.82
CA LEU A 440 27.98 1.87 28.82
C LEU A 440 27.25 1.20 29.98
N PRO A 441 27.37 1.80 31.22
CA PRO A 441 26.67 1.27 32.38
C PRO A 441 25.15 1.31 32.21
N TYR A 442 24.50 0.14 32.31
CA TYR A 442 23.03 0.01 32.23
C TYR A 442 22.31 0.95 33.23
N THR A 443 22.80 1.04 34.47
CA THR A 443 22.20 1.89 35.52
C THR A 443 22.10 3.36 35.09
N GLY A 444 23.16 3.89 34.49
CA GLY A 444 23.16 5.27 33.97
C GLY A 444 22.18 5.52 32.81
N LEU A 445 22.08 4.56 31.89
CA LEU A 445 21.11 4.63 30.79
C LEU A 445 19.67 4.48 31.29
N ARG A 446 19.42 3.61 32.27
CA ARG A 446 18.11 3.44 32.90
C ARG A 446 17.67 4.71 33.62
N GLU A 447 18.53 5.32 34.45
CA GLU A 447 18.22 6.61 35.08
C GLU A 447 17.90 7.72 34.05
N LYS A 448 18.67 7.76 32.97
CA LYS A 448 18.43 8.71 31.88
C LYS A 448 17.08 8.47 31.19
N PHE A 449 16.74 7.22 30.94
CA PHE A 449 15.44 6.82 30.37
C PHE A 449 14.28 7.20 31.30
N ASP A 450 14.41 6.96 32.61
CA ASP A 450 13.39 7.34 33.59
C ASP A 450 13.19 8.87 33.67
N LYS A 451 14.28 9.66 33.53
CA LYS A 451 14.21 11.12 33.44
C LYS A 451 13.48 11.57 32.14
N LEU A 452 13.73 10.90 31.00
CA LEU A 452 13.03 11.16 29.76
C LEU A 452 11.53 10.89 29.89
N ASN A 453 11.12 9.86 30.58
CA ASN A 453 9.71 9.53 30.83
C ASN A 453 9.04 10.55 31.77
N LYS A 454 9.76 11.03 32.79
CA LYS A 454 9.24 12.02 33.75
C LYS A 454 9.07 13.42 33.14
N SER A 455 9.85 13.77 32.12
CA SER A 455 9.81 15.09 31.47
C SER A 455 8.55 15.32 30.59
N GLN A 456 7.77 14.28 30.34
CA GLN A 456 6.43 14.36 29.74
C GLN A 456 5.35 14.15 30.81
N LYS A 457 5.27 15.01 31.83
CA LYS A 457 3.98 15.14 32.52
C LYS A 457 2.97 15.70 31.54
N PRO A 458 1.77 15.10 31.41
CA PRO A 458 0.70 15.74 30.64
C PRO A 458 0.55 17.18 31.18
N ILE A 459 0.48 18.14 30.27
CA ILE A 459 0.04 19.50 30.60
C ILE A 459 -1.21 19.33 31.42
N SER A 460 -1.12 19.63 32.71
CA SER A 460 -2.09 19.27 33.73
C SER A 460 -3.47 19.76 33.30
N SER A 461 -4.50 19.03 33.66
CA SER A 461 -5.93 19.35 33.55
C SER A 461 -6.33 20.78 33.94
N THR A 462 -5.46 21.54 34.55
CA THR A 462 -5.56 22.96 34.87
C THR A 462 -5.70 23.86 33.63
N TRP A 463 -5.07 23.50 32.49
CA TRP A 463 -5.24 24.26 31.23
C TRP A 463 -6.55 23.95 30.52
N GLN A 464 -7.06 22.72 30.63
CA GLN A 464 -8.38 22.36 30.12
C GLN A 464 -9.52 22.99 30.95
N GLN A 465 -9.34 23.11 32.27
CA GLN A 465 -10.27 23.81 33.14
C GLN A 465 -10.24 25.33 32.90
N ALA A 466 -9.06 25.94 32.68
CA ALA A 466 -8.96 27.36 32.34
C ALA A 466 -9.62 27.69 30.97
N MET A 467 -9.47 26.80 29.95
CA MET A 467 -10.14 27.01 28.65
C MET A 467 -11.65 26.81 28.71
N THR A 468 -12.17 25.94 29.58
CA THR A 468 -13.63 25.77 29.78
C THR A 468 -14.25 26.90 30.61
N GLU A 469 -13.52 27.51 31.55
CA GLU A 469 -13.98 28.68 32.30
C GLU A 469 -13.99 29.95 31.44
N ASP A 470 -13.02 30.14 30.54
CA ASP A 470 -13.02 31.26 29.58
C ASP A 470 -14.13 31.12 28.52
N GLN A 471 -14.40 29.92 28.01
CA GLN A 471 -15.54 29.71 27.11
C GLN A 471 -16.90 29.91 27.78
N ALA A 472 -17.02 29.63 29.08
CA ALA A 472 -18.23 29.89 29.85
C ALA A 472 -18.43 31.39 30.19
N ARG A 473 -17.34 32.17 30.24
CA ARG A 473 -17.38 33.63 30.39
C ARG A 473 -17.76 34.36 29.11
N VAL A 474 -17.27 33.91 27.95
CA VAL A 474 -17.59 34.53 26.65
C VAL A 474 -19.05 34.35 26.23
N GLY A 475 -19.77 33.33 26.78
CA GLY A 475 -21.18 33.08 26.46
C GLY A 475 -22.20 33.97 27.17
N ARG A 476 -21.82 34.89 28.05
CA ARG A 476 -22.76 35.70 28.86
C ARG A 476 -22.72 37.24 28.65
N THR A 477 -21.92 37.76 27.73
CA THR A 477 -21.90 39.20 27.44
C THR A 477 -21.82 39.47 25.94
N ALA A 478 -22.89 39.20 25.24
CA ALA A 478 -23.08 39.63 23.85
C ALA A 478 -24.34 40.45 23.72
N THR A 479 -24.38 41.62 24.34
CA THR A 479 -25.21 42.77 23.93
C THR A 479 -24.68 44.03 24.59
N THR A 480 -23.71 44.64 23.97
CA THR A 480 -23.57 46.11 24.00
C THR A 480 -22.50 46.53 22.95
N ARG A 481 -22.96 47.32 22.00
CA ARG A 481 -22.19 48.01 20.98
C ARG A 481 -21.27 49.04 21.64
N LEU A 482 -19.95 48.93 21.38
CA LEU A 482 -19.08 50.10 21.54
C LEU A 482 -17.97 50.00 20.50
N GLU A 483 -17.96 51.00 19.60
CA GLU A 483 -16.87 51.29 18.67
C GLU A 483 -15.65 51.79 19.47
N THR A 484 -14.53 51.10 19.35
CA THR A 484 -13.21 51.72 19.63
C THR A 484 -12.19 51.21 18.65
N LYS A 485 -11.56 52.15 17.94
CA LYS A 485 -10.34 51.98 17.17
C LYS A 485 -9.23 51.43 18.07
N GLY A 486 -8.63 50.31 17.70
CA GLY A 486 -7.44 49.74 18.34
C GLY A 486 -6.85 48.63 17.50
N GLU A 487 -5.60 48.76 17.12
CA GLU A 487 -4.82 47.87 16.30
C GLU A 487 -4.93 46.42 16.73
N SER A 488 -5.44 45.56 15.83
CA SER A 488 -5.45 44.13 16.00
C SER A 488 -4.02 43.59 15.75
N LYS A 489 -3.34 43.14 16.79
CA LYS A 489 -2.17 42.25 16.65
C LYS A 489 -2.67 40.91 16.18
N GLU A 490 -2.62 40.66 14.90
CA GLU A 490 -2.88 39.34 14.33
C GLU A 490 -1.82 38.34 14.80
N ILE A 491 -2.25 37.25 15.40
CA ILE A 491 -1.38 36.09 15.74
C ILE A 491 -1.00 35.40 14.43
N PRO A 492 0.30 35.24 14.12
CA PRO A 492 0.72 34.59 12.88
C PRO A 492 0.13 33.18 12.77
N SER A 493 -0.34 32.81 11.59
CA SER A 493 -0.87 31.46 11.37
C SER A 493 0.22 30.39 11.62
N VAL A 494 -0.15 29.23 12.14
CA VAL A 494 0.75 28.10 12.39
C VAL A 494 1.52 27.72 11.12
N ILE A 495 0.91 27.92 9.95
CA ILE A 495 1.53 27.68 8.63
C ILE A 495 2.66 28.69 8.37
N ALA A 496 2.45 29.97 8.63
CA ALA A 496 3.45 31.00 8.46
C ALA A 496 4.67 30.78 9.38
N MET A 497 4.43 30.39 10.64
CA MET A 497 5.49 30.04 11.59
C MET A 497 6.26 28.78 11.18
N SER A 498 5.60 27.78 10.62
CA SER A 498 6.24 26.56 10.13
C SER A 498 7.12 26.82 8.90
N VAL A 499 6.67 27.67 7.96
CA VAL A 499 7.44 28.06 6.78
C VAL A 499 8.65 28.90 7.19
N LEU A 500 8.49 29.82 8.13
CA LEU A 500 9.60 30.61 8.66
C LEU A 500 10.65 29.75 9.36
N SER A 501 10.21 28.77 10.15
CA SER A 501 11.09 27.79 10.80
C SER A 501 11.87 26.95 9.78
N LEU A 502 11.24 26.51 8.70
CA LEU A 502 11.87 25.76 7.62
C LEU A 502 12.92 26.60 6.86
N LEU A 503 12.64 27.87 6.61
CA LEU A 503 13.56 28.80 5.95
C LEU A 503 14.76 29.13 6.83
N LEU A 504 14.57 29.35 8.13
CA LEU A 504 15.65 29.63 9.08
C LEU A 504 16.56 28.42 9.36
N HIS A 505 16.04 27.19 9.27
CA HIS A 505 16.85 25.98 9.46
C HIS A 505 17.58 25.51 8.20
N ASN A 506 17.28 26.08 7.02
CA ASN A 506 17.89 25.66 5.77
C ASN A 506 18.79 26.77 5.19
N ARG A 507 19.85 27.09 5.93
CA ARG A 507 20.81 28.18 5.62
C ARG A 507 21.40 28.08 4.19
N GLN A 508 21.66 26.86 3.71
CA GLN A 508 22.20 26.62 2.36
C GLN A 508 21.22 27.02 1.24
N THR A 509 19.91 27.02 1.51
CA THR A 509 18.89 27.43 0.53
C THR A 509 18.78 28.96 0.46
N LEU A 510 19.06 29.66 1.55
CA LEU A 510 19.13 31.14 1.61
C LEU A 510 20.41 31.67 0.97
N GLU A 511 21.55 31.01 1.20
CA GLU A 511 22.85 31.39 0.61
C GLU A 511 22.94 31.11 -0.90
N ALA A 512 22.11 30.24 -1.44
CA ALA A 512 22.07 29.92 -2.88
C ALA A 512 21.37 31.00 -3.73
N GLY A 513 20.82 32.06 -3.16
CA GLY A 513 20.23 33.21 -3.89
C GLY A 513 19.07 32.87 -4.83
N LYS A 514 18.43 31.69 -4.67
CA LYS A 514 17.45 31.14 -5.62
C LYS A 514 16.04 30.95 -5.07
N VAL A 515 15.76 31.34 -3.85
CA VAL A 515 14.38 31.44 -3.36
C VAL A 515 13.91 32.82 -3.73
N ILE A 516 13.19 32.90 -4.81
CA ILE A 516 12.68 34.12 -5.41
C ILE A 516 11.64 34.73 -4.45
N PRO A 517 11.91 35.87 -3.79
CA PRO A 517 10.95 36.56 -2.94
C PRO A 517 9.65 36.96 -3.67
N ASP A 518 9.75 37.24 -4.97
CA ASP A 518 8.64 37.69 -5.82
C ASP A 518 7.58 36.62 -6.14
N ARG A 519 7.83 35.34 -5.81
CA ARG A 519 6.86 34.25 -5.98
C ARG A 519 6.21 33.75 -4.70
N LEU A 520 6.61 34.26 -3.54
CA LEU A 520 5.92 34.05 -2.26
C LEU A 520 4.90 35.19 -2.06
N GLU A 521 3.97 35.29 -3.00
CA GLU A 521 2.98 36.35 -3.02
C GLU A 521 1.93 36.28 -1.90
N PRO A 522 1.12 37.35 -1.74
CA PRO A 522 0.42 37.82 -0.51
C PRO A 522 -0.52 36.81 0.18
N PHE A 523 -0.72 35.65 -0.40
CA PHE A 523 -1.57 34.60 0.17
C PHE A 523 -0.96 33.83 1.37
N ILE A 524 0.37 33.82 1.49
CA ILE A 524 1.07 33.08 2.57
C ILE A 524 1.44 34.00 3.74
N PHE A 525 1.76 35.25 3.43
CA PHE A 525 2.13 36.24 4.44
C PHE A 525 1.34 37.54 4.21
N PRO A 526 0.20 37.74 4.89
CA PRO A 526 -0.49 39.04 4.88
C PRO A 526 0.42 40.14 5.45
N ALA A 527 0.20 41.38 5.03
CA ALA A 527 0.98 42.53 5.46
C ALA A 527 1.08 42.57 6.99
N GLY A 528 2.31 42.61 7.53
CA GLY A 528 2.56 42.61 8.96
C GLY A 528 4.03 42.31 9.30
N PRO A 529 4.41 42.33 10.60
CA PRO A 529 5.80 42.25 11.06
C PRO A 529 6.62 41.07 10.53
N LEU A 530 5.99 39.97 10.16
CA LEU A 530 6.65 38.76 9.60
C LEU A 530 7.07 38.96 8.14
N ARG A 531 6.26 39.70 7.36
CA ARG A 531 6.60 40.08 5.98
C ARG A 531 7.74 41.09 5.97
N ASP A 532 7.70 42.04 6.88
CA ASP A 532 8.74 43.07 7.01
C ASP A 532 10.08 42.46 7.44
N CYS A 533 10.06 41.44 8.30
CA CYS A 533 11.27 40.72 8.72
C CYS A 533 11.89 39.89 7.57
N LEU A 534 11.08 39.30 6.68
CA LEU A 534 11.54 38.58 5.50
C LEU A 534 12.14 39.53 4.43
N LEU A 535 11.54 40.69 4.23
CA LEU A 535 12.05 41.70 3.29
C LEU A 535 13.36 42.29 3.80
N TYR A 536 13.48 42.55 5.12
CA TYR A 536 14.72 43.09 5.71
C TYR A 536 15.90 42.10 5.64
N THR A 537 15.64 40.77 5.70
CA THR A 537 16.70 39.78 5.55
C THR A 537 17.13 39.57 4.09
N SER A 538 16.33 39.95 3.09
CA SER A 538 16.74 39.92 1.68
C SER A 538 17.61 41.15 1.30
N ASP A 539 17.30 42.29 1.85
CA ASP A 539 18.09 43.53 1.57
C ASP A 539 19.46 43.52 2.26
N ALA A 540 19.60 42.80 3.39
CA ALA A 540 20.88 42.66 4.10
C ALA A 540 21.84 41.62 3.47
N ALA A 541 21.41 40.89 2.46
CA ALA A 541 22.24 39.95 1.71
C ALA A 541 22.87 40.55 0.45
N ASP A 542 22.46 41.76 0.07
CA ASP A 542 22.99 42.50 -1.09
C ASP A 542 24.02 43.60 -0.69
N GLU A 543 24.32 43.79 0.61
CA GLU A 543 25.46 44.54 1.13
C GLU A 543 26.54 43.58 1.69
#